data_9ee5a142e3689679b06d91389b27d001
#
_entry.id   9ee5a142e3689679b06d91389b27d001
#
_cell.length_a   1.000
_cell.length_b   1.000
_cell.length_c   1.000
_cell.angle_alpha   90.00
_cell.angle_beta   90.00
_cell.angle_gamma   90.00
#
_symmetry.space_group_name_H-M   'P 1'
#
loop_
_entity.id
_entity.type
_entity.pdbx_description
1 polymer ?
#
loop_
_entity_poly.entity_id
_entity_poly.type
_entity_poly.pdbx_seq_one_letter_code
_entity_poly.pdbx_strand_id
1 'polypeptide(L)'
;MKVLVTGGSGYIGSVLVPRLIQNGHQVVVVDRFFFGDSLQEDSQLTKIKADSRDLDKSYFKGIDAVIDLVAMSNDPSGEAFSEATYQINHQSRVNTAILAKDSGVQRYILPSSCSIYGFQEEGYIADESSKTNPLTVYAKANEMAEKDILPLADSSFTATVIRQATVYGFSKRMRFDLAINGMTHGA
;
A
#
# COMPACT_ATOMS: atom_id res chain seq x y z
N MET A 1 -0.82 -19.80 -1.17
CA MET A 1 -1.92 -18.83 -0.96
C MET A 1 -2.13 -18.06 -2.25
N LYS A 2 -3.33 -17.57 -2.47
CA LYS A 2 -3.62 -16.62 -3.55
C LYS A 2 -3.68 -15.21 -2.96
N VAL A 3 -2.78 -14.32 -3.38
CA VAL A 3 -2.59 -12.98 -2.82
C VAL A 3 -3.00 -11.93 -3.84
N LEU A 4 -3.87 -11.00 -3.46
CA LEU A 4 -4.17 -9.82 -4.25
C LEU A 4 -3.24 -8.69 -3.79
N VAL A 5 -2.56 -8.04 -4.75
CA VAL A 5 -1.69 -6.89 -4.51
C VAL A 5 -2.21 -5.72 -5.31
N THR A 6 -2.76 -4.70 -4.65
CA THR A 6 -3.08 -3.44 -5.32
C THR A 6 -1.81 -2.60 -5.46
N GLY A 7 -1.66 -1.87 -6.55
CA GLY A 7 -0.43 -1.11 -6.82
C GLY A 7 0.82 -1.97 -7.04
N GLY A 8 0.63 -3.22 -7.50
CA GLY A 8 1.70 -4.21 -7.63
C GLY A 8 2.75 -3.87 -8.68
N SER A 9 2.49 -2.97 -9.63
CA SER A 9 3.48 -2.49 -10.61
C SER A 9 4.22 -1.22 -10.15
N GLY A 10 3.98 -0.75 -8.92
CA GLY A 10 4.66 0.37 -8.30
C GLY A 10 6.06 0.05 -7.78
N TYR A 11 6.67 1.01 -7.07
CA TYR A 11 8.04 0.90 -6.54
C TYR A 11 8.23 -0.32 -5.62
N ILE A 12 7.36 -0.47 -4.62
CA ILE A 12 7.41 -1.62 -3.68
C ILE A 12 6.91 -2.88 -4.39
N GLY A 13 5.79 -2.79 -5.11
CA GLY A 13 5.12 -3.92 -5.73
C GLY A 13 5.99 -4.66 -6.75
N SER A 14 6.78 -3.95 -7.56
CA SER A 14 7.67 -4.57 -8.57
C SER A 14 8.82 -5.40 -7.97
N VAL A 15 9.08 -5.25 -6.67
CA VAL A 15 10.01 -6.10 -5.91
C VAL A 15 9.26 -7.18 -5.14
N LEU A 16 8.13 -6.84 -4.53
CA LEU A 16 7.35 -7.75 -3.70
C LEU A 16 6.67 -8.86 -4.51
N VAL A 17 6.04 -8.52 -5.64
CA VAL A 17 5.29 -9.49 -6.46
C VAL A 17 6.15 -10.66 -6.93
N PRO A 18 7.35 -10.46 -7.53
CA PRO A 18 8.21 -11.58 -7.88
C PRO A 18 8.63 -12.43 -6.67
N ARG A 19 8.85 -11.81 -5.51
CA ARG A 19 9.20 -12.55 -4.28
C ARG A 19 8.05 -13.41 -3.76
N LEU A 20 6.81 -12.93 -3.84
CA LEU A 20 5.64 -13.75 -3.50
C LEU A 20 5.54 -14.97 -4.42
N ILE A 21 5.71 -14.80 -5.72
CA ILE A 21 5.70 -15.89 -6.70
C ILE A 21 6.82 -16.90 -6.41
N GLN A 22 8.06 -16.43 -6.18
CA GLN A 22 9.20 -17.29 -5.82
C GLN A 22 8.96 -18.10 -4.54
N ASN A 23 8.11 -17.59 -3.63
CA ASN A 23 7.70 -18.30 -2.42
C ASN A 23 6.44 -19.17 -2.62
N GLY A 24 6.05 -19.44 -3.87
CA GLY A 24 4.97 -20.37 -4.20
C GLY A 24 3.56 -19.81 -4.04
N HIS A 25 3.39 -18.48 -4.06
CA HIS A 25 2.07 -17.85 -4.01
C HIS A 25 1.57 -17.56 -5.42
N GLN A 26 0.27 -17.74 -5.66
CA GLN A 26 -0.42 -17.15 -6.80
C GLN A 26 -0.69 -15.67 -6.49
N VAL A 27 -0.39 -14.80 -7.45
CA VAL A 27 -0.54 -13.35 -7.24
C VAL A 27 -1.49 -12.75 -8.28
N VAL A 28 -2.45 -11.99 -7.79
CA VAL A 28 -3.32 -11.14 -8.61
C VAL A 28 -2.90 -9.69 -8.36
N VAL A 29 -2.41 -9.02 -9.37
CA VAL A 29 -2.06 -7.59 -9.30
C VAL A 29 -3.20 -6.77 -9.87
N VAL A 30 -3.67 -5.79 -9.10
CA VAL A 30 -4.58 -4.75 -9.59
C VAL A 30 -3.83 -3.43 -9.58
N ASP A 31 -3.65 -2.84 -10.75
CA ASP A 31 -2.90 -1.59 -10.93
C ASP A 31 -3.46 -0.79 -12.10
N ARG A 32 -3.31 0.51 -12.09
CA ARG A 32 -3.60 1.37 -13.26
C ARG A 32 -2.51 1.27 -14.33
N PHE A 33 -1.34 0.76 -13.97
CA PHE A 33 -0.13 0.74 -14.79
C PHE A 33 0.24 2.13 -15.31
N PHE A 34 0.03 3.15 -14.45
CA PHE A 34 0.25 4.56 -14.79
C PHE A 34 1.70 4.83 -15.24
N PHE A 35 2.65 4.12 -14.64
CA PHE A 35 4.08 4.21 -14.94
C PHE A 35 4.59 3.06 -15.81
N GLY A 36 3.70 2.36 -16.50
CA GLY A 36 4.00 1.16 -17.27
C GLY A 36 3.94 -0.12 -16.45
N ASP A 37 4.12 -1.24 -17.12
CA ASP A 37 4.17 -2.57 -16.51
C ASP A 37 5.62 -3.02 -16.34
N SER A 38 6.08 -3.09 -15.10
CA SER A 38 7.43 -3.54 -14.73
C SER A 38 7.50 -5.04 -14.39
N LEU A 39 6.35 -5.72 -14.34
CA LEU A 39 6.25 -7.13 -13.94
C LEU A 39 6.44 -8.06 -15.14
N GLN A 40 7.29 -9.06 -14.99
CA GLN A 40 7.43 -10.12 -16.00
C GLN A 40 6.22 -11.04 -15.98
N GLU A 41 5.90 -11.61 -17.16
CA GLU A 41 4.85 -12.63 -17.25
C GLU A 41 5.27 -13.88 -16.48
N ASP A 42 4.32 -14.46 -15.76
CA ASP A 42 4.49 -15.69 -14.98
C ASP A 42 3.15 -16.45 -14.91
N SER A 43 3.19 -17.76 -14.89
CA SER A 43 1.98 -18.59 -14.82
C SER A 43 1.20 -18.43 -13.50
N GLN A 44 1.87 -17.95 -12.46
CA GLN A 44 1.25 -17.66 -11.16
C GLN A 44 0.84 -16.19 -11.01
N LEU A 45 1.04 -15.34 -12.03
CA LEU A 45 0.71 -13.92 -12.03
C LEU A 45 -0.50 -13.63 -12.90
N THR A 46 -1.52 -13.01 -12.32
CA THR A 46 -2.62 -12.40 -13.07
C THR A 46 -2.55 -10.89 -12.92
N LYS A 47 -2.61 -10.15 -14.02
CA LYS A 47 -2.59 -8.69 -14.03
C LYS A 47 -3.95 -8.15 -14.44
N ILE A 48 -4.50 -7.24 -13.63
CA ILE A 48 -5.80 -6.58 -13.87
C ILE A 48 -5.55 -5.08 -13.92
N LYS A 49 -5.87 -4.45 -15.03
CA LYS A 49 -5.81 -2.99 -15.17
C LYS A 49 -7.10 -2.38 -14.64
N ALA A 50 -7.04 -1.78 -13.44
CA ALA A 50 -8.18 -1.12 -12.83
C ALA A 50 -7.72 0.01 -11.88
N ASP A 51 -8.65 0.91 -11.56
CA ASP A 51 -8.47 1.93 -10.52
C ASP A 51 -8.88 1.35 -9.17
N SER A 52 -8.09 1.59 -8.12
CA SER A 52 -8.41 1.11 -6.77
C SER A 52 -9.68 1.72 -6.17
N ARG A 53 -10.13 2.84 -6.71
CA ARG A 53 -11.37 3.49 -6.30
C ARG A 53 -12.63 2.78 -6.79
N ASP A 54 -12.49 1.96 -7.84
CA ASP A 54 -13.60 1.30 -8.56
C ASP A 54 -13.45 -0.23 -8.53
N LEU A 55 -12.91 -0.80 -7.43
CA LEU A 55 -12.75 -2.24 -7.32
C LEU A 55 -14.10 -2.95 -7.22
N ASP A 56 -14.23 -4.05 -7.96
CA ASP A 56 -15.37 -4.94 -7.92
C ASP A 56 -15.12 -6.15 -7.02
N LYS A 57 -16.16 -6.62 -6.33
CA LYS A 57 -16.10 -7.77 -5.45
C LYS A 57 -15.56 -9.05 -6.14
N SER A 58 -15.74 -9.17 -7.45
CA SER A 58 -15.25 -10.33 -8.22
C SER A 58 -13.72 -10.46 -8.20
N TYR A 59 -12.97 -9.36 -8.00
CA TYR A 59 -11.51 -9.39 -7.90
C TYR A 59 -11.01 -10.15 -6.66
N PHE A 60 -11.84 -10.26 -5.63
CA PHE A 60 -11.50 -10.92 -4.37
C PHE A 60 -11.88 -12.40 -4.33
N LYS A 61 -12.46 -12.96 -5.40
CA LYS A 61 -12.89 -14.37 -5.45
C LYS A 61 -11.70 -15.31 -5.29
N GLY A 62 -11.73 -16.10 -4.21
CA GLY A 62 -10.69 -17.08 -3.87
C GLY A 62 -9.36 -16.46 -3.46
N ILE A 63 -9.35 -15.20 -3.04
CA ILE A 63 -8.18 -14.53 -2.47
C ILE A 63 -8.07 -14.87 -0.98
N ASP A 64 -6.88 -15.26 -0.55
CA ASP A 64 -6.57 -15.58 0.86
C ASP A 64 -6.08 -14.35 1.63
N ALA A 65 -5.35 -13.46 0.95
CA ALA A 65 -4.76 -12.26 1.55
C ALA A 65 -4.72 -11.08 0.57
N VAL A 66 -4.83 -9.87 1.09
CA VAL A 66 -4.67 -8.61 0.34
C VAL A 66 -3.47 -7.84 0.89
N ILE A 67 -2.63 -7.30 0.01
CA ILE A 67 -1.59 -6.33 0.32
C ILE A 67 -1.89 -5.06 -0.48
N ASP A 68 -2.25 -3.98 0.21
CA ASP A 68 -2.75 -2.76 -0.42
C ASP A 68 -1.66 -1.70 -0.55
N LEU A 69 -0.93 -1.71 -1.69
CA LEU A 69 0.19 -0.81 -1.96
C LEU A 69 -0.20 0.48 -2.72
N VAL A 70 -1.46 0.62 -3.14
CA VAL A 70 -1.86 1.81 -3.89
C VAL A 70 -1.77 3.05 -3.00
N ALA A 71 -1.02 4.05 -3.44
CA ALA A 71 -0.95 5.34 -2.78
C ALA A 71 -0.49 6.47 -3.71
N MET A 72 -0.96 7.67 -3.45
CA MET A 72 -0.23 8.90 -3.75
C MET A 72 0.80 9.08 -2.63
N SER A 73 2.07 8.78 -2.92
CA SER A 73 3.07 8.41 -1.90
C SER A 73 4.16 9.44 -1.66
N ASN A 74 3.93 10.70 -2.02
CA ASN A 74 4.81 11.82 -1.64
C ASN A 74 4.02 13.05 -1.22
N ASP A 75 4.57 13.84 -0.32
CA ASP A 75 3.92 15.01 0.23
C ASP A 75 3.61 16.10 -0.82
N PRO A 76 4.52 16.46 -1.76
CA PRO A 76 4.22 17.46 -2.77
C PRO A 76 2.99 17.12 -3.63
N SER A 77 2.88 15.86 -4.08
CA SER A 77 1.68 15.42 -4.83
C SER A 77 0.45 15.36 -3.93
N GLY A 78 0.63 14.97 -2.67
CA GLY A 78 -0.42 14.93 -1.66
C GLY A 78 -1.07 16.30 -1.44
N GLU A 79 -0.26 17.34 -1.30
CA GLU A 79 -0.73 18.70 -1.11
C GLU A 79 -1.34 19.29 -2.40
N ALA A 80 -0.71 19.07 -3.57
CA ALA A 80 -1.20 19.58 -4.86
C ALA A 80 -2.55 18.94 -5.27
N PHE A 81 -2.79 17.70 -4.89
CA PHE A 81 -3.98 16.90 -5.24
C PHE A 81 -4.64 16.32 -3.99
N SER A 82 -4.94 17.16 -3.00
CA SER A 82 -5.40 16.74 -1.69
C SER A 82 -6.67 15.88 -1.74
N GLU A 83 -7.67 16.26 -2.53
CA GLU A 83 -8.90 15.49 -2.68
C GLU A 83 -8.62 14.09 -3.24
N ALA A 84 -7.86 13.99 -4.33
CA ALA A 84 -7.49 12.70 -4.91
C ALA A 84 -6.66 11.86 -3.93
N THR A 85 -5.83 12.50 -3.09
CA THR A 85 -5.07 11.82 -2.04
C THR A 85 -5.99 11.20 -1.00
N TYR A 86 -7.00 11.90 -0.50
CA TYR A 86 -7.99 11.31 0.40
C TYR A 86 -8.80 10.19 -0.26
N GLN A 87 -9.21 10.37 -1.52
CA GLN A 87 -9.92 9.33 -2.27
C GLN A 87 -9.09 8.06 -2.42
N ILE A 88 -7.78 8.18 -2.70
CA ILE A 88 -6.90 7.03 -2.97
C ILE A 88 -6.32 6.45 -1.66
N ASN A 89 -5.75 7.30 -0.79
CA ASN A 89 -5.01 6.80 0.38
C ASN A 89 -5.91 6.48 1.57
N HIS A 90 -7.14 6.96 1.59
CA HIS A 90 -8.11 6.67 2.63
C HIS A 90 -9.31 5.89 2.08
N GLN A 91 -10.20 6.54 1.33
CA GLN A 91 -11.49 5.96 0.95
C GLN A 91 -11.36 4.66 0.16
N SER A 92 -10.48 4.61 -0.87
CA SER A 92 -10.32 3.40 -1.67
C SER A 92 -9.73 2.24 -0.86
N ARG A 93 -8.80 2.52 0.06
CA ARG A 93 -8.21 1.50 0.95
C ARG A 93 -9.23 0.92 1.93
N VAL A 94 -10.06 1.78 2.53
CA VAL A 94 -11.17 1.34 3.38
C VAL A 94 -12.14 0.48 2.60
N ASN A 95 -12.55 0.92 1.40
CA ASN A 95 -13.43 0.14 0.53
C ASN A 95 -12.79 -1.20 0.13
N THR A 96 -11.49 -1.21 -0.22
CA THR A 96 -10.74 -2.44 -0.51
C THR A 96 -10.76 -3.42 0.66
N ALA A 97 -10.58 -2.93 1.89
CA ALA A 97 -10.62 -3.76 3.11
C ALA A 97 -12.02 -4.33 3.37
N ILE A 98 -13.07 -3.52 3.18
CA ILE A 98 -14.47 -3.95 3.30
C ILE A 98 -14.79 -5.03 2.26
N LEU A 99 -14.46 -4.79 0.98
CA LEU A 99 -14.69 -5.76 -0.09
C LEU A 99 -13.92 -7.08 0.14
N ALA A 100 -12.68 -6.98 0.65
CA ALA A 100 -11.88 -8.14 1.02
C ALA A 100 -12.57 -8.96 2.11
N LYS A 101 -12.97 -8.32 3.22
CA LYS A 101 -13.69 -8.95 4.33
C LYS A 101 -14.99 -9.61 3.87
N ASP A 102 -15.81 -8.89 3.12
CA ASP A 102 -17.10 -9.35 2.60
C ASP A 102 -16.98 -10.49 1.58
N SER A 103 -15.78 -10.69 1.03
CA SER A 103 -15.45 -11.77 0.10
C SER A 103 -14.80 -12.99 0.77
N GLY A 104 -14.64 -12.95 2.10
CA GLY A 104 -14.05 -14.04 2.88
C GLY A 104 -12.52 -14.08 2.87
N VAL A 105 -11.86 -12.99 2.47
CA VAL A 105 -10.39 -12.83 2.63
C VAL A 105 -10.06 -12.86 4.11
N GLN A 106 -9.01 -13.60 4.48
CA GLN A 106 -8.64 -13.77 5.89
C GLN A 106 -7.64 -12.73 6.40
N ARG A 107 -6.84 -12.13 5.51
CA ARG A 107 -5.75 -11.21 5.89
C ARG A 107 -5.71 -10.00 4.99
N TYR A 108 -5.67 -8.84 5.60
CA TYR A 108 -5.47 -7.57 4.92
C TYR A 108 -4.26 -6.85 5.51
N ILE A 109 -3.32 -6.45 4.66
CA ILE A 109 -2.10 -5.75 5.06
C ILE A 109 -2.13 -4.37 4.45
N LEU A 110 -2.12 -3.35 5.32
CA LEU A 110 -2.02 -1.94 4.97
C LEU A 110 -0.61 -1.43 5.23
N PRO A 111 0.21 -1.21 4.21
CA PRO A 111 1.41 -0.40 4.33
C PRO A 111 1.03 1.07 4.55
N SER A 112 1.15 1.50 5.78
CA SER A 112 1.01 2.87 6.24
C SER A 112 2.40 3.56 6.28
N SER A 113 2.55 4.62 7.03
CA SER A 113 3.77 5.41 7.05
C SER A 113 4.10 5.91 8.46
N CYS A 114 5.38 5.95 8.80
CA CYS A 114 5.86 6.63 10.00
C CYS A 114 5.60 8.15 9.99
N SER A 115 5.28 8.75 8.84
CA SER A 115 4.91 10.17 8.73
C SER A 115 3.70 10.56 9.57
N ILE A 116 2.87 9.58 9.98
CA ILE A 116 1.74 9.84 10.88
C ILE A 116 2.17 10.32 12.27
N TYR A 117 3.41 10.03 12.69
CA TYR A 117 3.93 10.51 13.98
C TYR A 117 4.27 12.01 13.97
N GLY A 118 4.48 12.62 12.79
CA GLY A 118 4.84 14.01 12.65
C GLY A 118 6.21 14.34 13.25
N PHE A 119 6.39 15.58 13.72
CA PHE A 119 7.60 15.97 14.45
C PHE A 119 7.56 15.45 15.88
N GLN A 120 8.68 14.91 16.32
CA GLN A 120 8.92 14.45 17.67
C GLN A 120 10.06 15.27 18.31
N GLU A 121 10.13 15.28 19.63
CA GLU A 121 11.25 15.87 20.37
C GLU A 121 12.55 15.12 20.06
N GLU A 122 13.68 15.83 20.14
CA GLU A 122 14.99 15.23 19.92
C GLU A 122 15.23 14.07 20.91
N GLY A 123 15.69 12.93 20.38
CA GLY A 123 15.92 11.71 21.16
C GLY A 123 14.68 10.85 21.43
N TYR A 124 13.47 11.30 21.05
CA TYR A 124 12.27 10.47 21.16
C TYR A 124 12.20 9.41 20.05
N ILE A 125 11.97 8.18 20.43
CA ILE A 125 11.76 7.05 19.49
C ILE A 125 10.29 6.67 19.56
N ALA A 126 9.57 6.90 18.46
CA ALA A 126 8.16 6.52 18.34
C ALA A 126 8.01 5.01 18.16
N ASP A 127 6.98 4.46 18.76
CA ASP A 127 6.50 3.09 18.58
C ASP A 127 4.99 3.07 18.24
N GLU A 128 4.38 1.89 18.15
CA GLU A 128 2.99 1.74 17.75
C GLU A 128 2.00 2.31 18.78
N SER A 129 2.42 2.48 20.04
CA SER A 129 1.61 3.09 21.13
C SER A 129 1.74 4.62 21.18
N SER A 130 2.73 5.18 20.48
CA SER A 130 3.01 6.60 20.46
C SER A 130 1.88 7.41 19.83
N LYS A 131 1.62 8.60 20.39
CA LYS A 131 0.61 9.52 19.87
C LYS A 131 0.97 9.95 18.45
N THR A 132 0.01 9.85 17.55
CA THR A 132 0.12 10.34 16.17
C THR A 132 -0.10 11.86 16.11
N ASN A 133 0.61 12.53 15.19
CA ASN A 133 0.48 13.96 14.91
C ASN A 133 0.74 14.23 13.41
N PRO A 134 -0.11 13.70 12.49
CA PRO A 134 0.11 13.81 11.05
C PRO A 134 0.03 15.26 10.59
N LEU A 135 1.02 15.74 9.86
CA LEU A 135 1.12 17.12 9.42
C LEU A 135 0.64 17.31 7.98
N THR A 136 1.01 16.41 7.08
CA THR A 136 0.72 16.51 5.65
C THR A 136 -0.61 15.83 5.29
N VAL A 137 -1.17 16.14 4.13
CA VAL A 137 -2.36 15.47 3.58
C VAL A 137 -2.11 13.96 3.44
N TYR A 138 -0.92 13.57 2.97
CA TYR A 138 -0.52 12.17 2.88
C TYR A 138 -0.57 11.46 4.25
N ALA A 139 0.05 12.05 5.27
CA ALA A 139 0.09 11.48 6.61
C ALA A 139 -1.31 11.38 7.23
N LYS A 140 -2.15 12.43 7.08
CA LYS A 140 -3.54 12.44 7.57
C LYS A 140 -4.38 11.36 6.91
N ALA A 141 -4.28 11.20 5.59
CA ALA A 141 -5.03 10.18 4.85
C ALA A 141 -4.62 8.75 5.27
N ASN A 142 -3.31 8.51 5.53
CA ASN A 142 -2.85 7.21 6.06
C ASN A 142 -3.39 6.96 7.49
N GLU A 143 -3.33 7.96 8.38
CA GLU A 143 -3.88 7.83 9.74
C GLU A 143 -5.38 7.53 9.72
N MET A 144 -6.16 8.21 8.86
CA MET A 144 -7.59 7.95 8.69
C MET A 144 -7.83 6.51 8.20
N ALA A 145 -7.05 6.03 7.24
CA ALA A 145 -7.16 4.65 6.77
C ALA A 145 -6.87 3.64 7.88
N GLU A 146 -5.86 3.85 8.72
CA GLU A 146 -5.60 3.00 9.89
C GLU A 146 -6.80 2.95 10.85
N LYS A 147 -7.36 4.12 11.18
CA LYS A 147 -8.49 4.25 12.11
C LYS A 147 -9.75 3.54 11.63
N ASP A 148 -9.99 3.53 10.31
CA ASP A 148 -11.20 2.93 9.74
C ASP A 148 -11.01 1.44 9.39
N ILE A 149 -9.77 0.99 9.09
CA ILE A 149 -9.49 -0.39 8.71
C ILE A 149 -9.26 -1.30 9.92
N LEU A 150 -8.52 -0.85 10.94
CA LEU A 150 -8.24 -1.69 12.11
C LEU A 150 -9.50 -2.21 12.82
N PRO A 151 -10.59 -1.43 12.98
CA PRO A 151 -11.83 -1.93 13.59
C PRO A 151 -12.57 -2.98 12.76
N LEU A 152 -12.21 -3.19 11.49
CA LEU A 152 -12.78 -4.26 10.66
C LEU A 152 -12.31 -5.66 11.10
N ALA A 153 -11.19 -5.74 11.85
CA ALA A 153 -10.65 -7.00 12.32
C ALA A 153 -11.63 -7.75 13.25
N ASP A 154 -11.75 -9.07 13.04
CA ASP A 154 -12.52 -9.97 13.89
C ASP A 154 -11.92 -11.39 13.85
N SER A 155 -12.64 -12.40 14.31
CA SER A 155 -12.19 -13.79 14.33
C SER A 155 -11.94 -14.40 12.94
N SER A 156 -12.50 -13.79 11.88
CA SER A 156 -12.40 -14.27 10.49
C SER A 156 -11.51 -13.40 9.60
N PHE A 157 -11.24 -12.17 10.01
CA PHE A 157 -10.50 -11.17 9.23
C PHE A 157 -9.44 -10.48 10.08
N THR A 158 -8.18 -10.66 9.71
CA THR A 158 -7.04 -9.99 10.36
C THR A 158 -6.63 -8.77 9.54
N ALA A 159 -6.72 -7.58 10.13
CA ALA A 159 -6.16 -6.35 9.56
C ALA A 159 -4.81 -6.05 10.23
N THR A 160 -3.77 -5.93 9.41
CA THR A 160 -2.40 -5.60 9.88
C THR A 160 -1.95 -4.30 9.25
N VAL A 161 -1.53 -3.35 10.08
CA VAL A 161 -0.94 -2.07 9.64
C VAL A 161 0.56 -2.12 9.82
N ILE A 162 1.32 -1.68 8.81
CA ILE A 162 2.78 -1.56 8.86
C ILE A 162 3.15 -0.09 8.67
N ARG A 163 3.57 0.58 9.74
CA ARG A 163 4.05 1.98 9.70
C ARG A 163 5.49 2.02 9.23
N GLN A 164 5.66 2.06 7.91
CA GLN A 164 6.97 1.99 7.28
C GLN A 164 7.73 3.30 7.45
N ALA A 165 9.04 3.21 7.76
CA ALA A 165 10.00 4.27 7.50
C ALA A 165 10.24 4.42 5.99
N THR A 166 11.10 5.35 5.57
CA THR A 166 11.42 5.56 4.16
C THR A 166 12.01 4.27 3.55
N VAL A 167 11.24 3.65 2.68
CA VAL A 167 11.68 2.46 1.94
C VAL A 167 12.64 2.88 0.83
N TYR A 168 13.79 2.24 0.73
CA TYR A 168 14.82 2.55 -0.28
C TYR A 168 15.41 1.27 -0.89
N GLY A 169 16.14 1.42 -1.98
CA GLY A 169 16.83 0.34 -2.68
C GLY A 169 16.36 0.18 -4.12
N PHE A 170 17.01 -0.77 -4.82
CA PHE A 170 16.74 -1.01 -6.23
C PHE A 170 15.34 -1.58 -6.48
N SER A 171 14.66 -1.03 -7.47
CA SER A 171 13.38 -1.50 -7.98
C SER A 171 13.33 -1.28 -9.50
N LYS A 172 12.63 -2.15 -10.23
CA LYS A 172 12.40 -1.93 -11.68
C LYS A 172 11.60 -0.65 -11.94
N ARG A 173 10.80 -0.22 -10.98
CA ARG A 173 10.09 1.07 -10.98
C ARG A 173 10.77 1.97 -9.94
N MET A 174 11.94 2.54 -10.28
CA MET A 174 12.70 3.40 -9.36
C MET A 174 11.97 4.68 -8.97
N ARG A 175 12.22 5.13 -7.74
CA ARG A 175 11.81 6.42 -7.20
C ARG A 175 13.04 7.20 -6.76
N PHE A 176 13.45 8.17 -7.56
CA PHE A 176 14.59 9.04 -7.28
C PHE A 176 14.23 10.26 -6.43
N ASP A 177 12.95 10.46 -6.15
CA ASP A 177 12.44 11.45 -5.21
C ASP A 177 12.64 11.04 -3.72
N LEU A 178 12.94 9.77 -3.46
CA LEU A 178 13.30 9.27 -2.14
C LEU A 178 14.77 9.63 -1.82
N ALA A 179 15.01 10.24 -0.67
CA ALA A 179 16.31 10.83 -0.31
C ALA A 179 17.50 9.89 -0.56
N ILE A 180 17.46 8.66 -0.02
CA ILE A 180 18.57 7.70 -0.16
C ILE A 180 18.76 7.29 -1.62
N ASN A 181 17.68 7.00 -2.35
CA ASN A 181 17.75 6.64 -3.76
C ASN A 181 18.29 7.79 -4.62
N GLY A 182 17.82 9.03 -4.37
CA GLY A 182 18.27 10.22 -5.07
C GLY A 182 19.75 10.51 -4.83
N MET A 183 20.20 10.45 -3.58
CA MET A 183 21.60 10.66 -3.21
C MET A 183 22.53 9.61 -3.84
N THR A 184 22.10 8.32 -3.83
CA THR A 184 22.89 7.24 -4.45
C THR A 184 22.96 7.37 -5.96
N HIS A 185 21.91 7.90 -6.61
CA HIS A 185 21.89 8.11 -8.07
C HIS A 185 22.73 9.30 -8.50
N GLY A 186 22.85 10.33 -7.64
CA GLY A 186 23.59 11.56 -7.92
C GLY A 186 25.09 11.51 -7.54
N ALA A 187 25.54 10.43 -6.92
CA ALA A 187 26.94 10.20 -6.55
C ALA A 187 27.73 9.50 -7.67
#